data_b8bee62ce9993e4f57a59293c57f89b6
#
_entry.id   b8bee62ce9993e4f57a59293c57f89b6
#
_cell.length_a   1.000
_cell.length_b   1.000
_cell.length_c   1.000
_cell.angle_alpha   90.00
_cell.angle_beta   90.00
_cell.angle_gamma   90.00
#
_symmetry.space_group_name_H-M   'P 1'
#
loop_
_entity.id
_entity.type
_entity.pdbx_description
1 polymer ?
#
loop_
_entity_poly.entity_id
_entity_poly.type
_entity_poly.pdbx_seq_one_letter_code
_entity_poly.pdbx_strand_id
1 'polypeptide(L)'
;MVDQCGPGLEKANDLCYPICKDGFMGVDDYCWSKCPDGFKSNGAYCQKPASVGRGWGSQKMCKNCEKYGLLWYRKCPEGYHSEGCCLCQKDCPNGMGDVGQMCTKETYQRPNPRPMICPGDKEQEGFMCYEPCGPGQTGTHNVCWGSCPAGQEQCGVLCLKKGETCTAYLASIGKDTLTSALAQHEQQ
;
A
#
# COMPACT_ATOMS: atom_id res chain seq x y z
N MET A 1 18.27 -0.09 -5.18
CA MET A 1 17.15 0.76 -4.75
C MET A 1 16.26 0.01 -3.80
N VAL A 2 15.64 0.70 -2.87
CA VAL A 2 14.56 0.16 -2.05
C VAL A 2 13.34 -0.06 -2.92
N ASP A 3 12.80 -1.27 -2.95
CA ASP A 3 11.68 -1.65 -3.82
C ASP A 3 10.77 -2.72 -3.23
N GLN A 4 11.04 -3.14 -2.00
CA GLN A 4 10.31 -4.20 -1.33
C GLN A 4 9.62 -3.71 -0.07
N CYS A 5 8.56 -4.42 0.30
CA CYS A 5 7.85 -4.25 1.55
C CYS A 5 8.14 -5.42 2.49
N GLY A 6 8.17 -5.14 3.79
CA GLY A 6 8.34 -6.16 4.81
C GLY A 6 7.14 -7.12 4.89
N PRO A 7 7.22 -8.15 5.75
CA PRO A 7 6.13 -9.11 5.95
C PRO A 7 4.83 -8.42 6.34
N GLY A 8 3.72 -8.88 5.79
CA GLY A 8 2.38 -8.34 6.05
C GLY A 8 2.09 -6.97 5.41
N LEU A 9 2.98 -6.51 4.55
CA LEU A 9 2.84 -5.25 3.83
C LEU A 9 2.82 -5.50 2.31
N GLU A 10 2.14 -4.64 1.58
CA GLU A 10 2.13 -4.62 0.13
C GLU A 10 2.51 -3.24 -0.41
N LYS A 11 3.10 -3.22 -1.58
CA LYS A 11 3.50 -1.99 -2.25
C LYS A 11 2.29 -1.32 -2.90
N ALA A 12 2.12 -0.05 -2.60
CA ALA A 12 1.20 0.83 -3.30
C ALA A 12 1.91 2.17 -3.53
N ASN A 13 2.09 2.53 -4.80
CA ASN A 13 2.96 3.64 -5.18
C ASN A 13 4.38 3.46 -4.62
N ASP A 14 4.89 4.45 -3.91
CA ASP A 14 6.24 4.42 -3.32
C ASP A 14 6.25 4.11 -1.81
N LEU A 15 5.16 3.55 -1.30
CA LEU A 15 4.98 3.24 0.10
C LEU A 15 4.49 1.80 0.29
N CYS A 16 4.68 1.29 1.50
CA CYS A 16 4.20 -0.01 1.94
C CYS A 16 3.02 0.16 2.88
N TYR A 17 1.93 -0.52 2.57
CA TYR A 17 0.71 -0.51 3.38
C TYR A 17 0.41 -1.89 3.93
N PRO A 18 -0.29 -2.00 5.08
CA PRO A 18 -0.79 -3.28 5.54
C PRO A 18 -1.63 -3.97 4.45
N ILE A 19 -1.44 -5.28 4.28
CA ILE A 19 -2.26 -6.08 3.37
C ILE A 19 -3.71 -6.00 3.82
N CYS A 20 -4.63 -5.81 2.87
CA CYS A 20 -6.05 -5.78 3.16
C CYS A 20 -6.56 -7.12 3.71
N LYS A 21 -7.61 -7.06 4.53
CA LYS A 21 -8.29 -8.28 5.01
C LYS A 21 -8.82 -9.11 3.85
N ASP A 22 -9.10 -10.40 4.10
CA ASP A 22 -9.67 -11.30 3.10
C ASP A 22 -10.93 -10.71 2.45
N GLY A 23 -11.05 -10.88 1.14
CA GLY A 23 -12.15 -10.32 0.36
C GLY A 23 -11.97 -8.86 -0.05
N PHE A 24 -10.85 -8.24 0.27
CA PHE A 24 -10.52 -6.87 -0.11
C PHE A 24 -9.24 -6.81 -0.92
N MET A 25 -9.12 -5.79 -1.73
CA MET A 25 -7.97 -5.49 -2.56
C MET A 25 -7.47 -4.08 -2.28
N GLY A 26 -6.15 -3.92 -2.17
CA GLY A 26 -5.55 -2.62 -1.90
C GLY A 26 -5.49 -1.73 -3.14
N VAL A 27 -5.89 -0.48 -2.97
CA VAL A 27 -5.70 0.60 -3.93
C VAL A 27 -5.20 1.79 -3.14
N ASP A 28 -3.92 2.11 -3.26
CA ASP A 28 -3.25 3.14 -2.47
C ASP A 28 -3.47 2.93 -0.95
N ASP A 29 -3.94 3.93 -0.24
CA ASP A 29 -4.22 3.89 1.19
C ASP A 29 -5.60 3.31 1.56
N TYR A 30 -6.32 2.78 0.58
CA TYR A 30 -7.64 2.17 0.77
C TYR A 30 -7.65 0.69 0.44
N CYS A 31 -8.55 -0.03 1.10
CA CYS A 31 -8.92 -1.40 0.77
C CYS A 31 -10.36 -1.41 0.25
N TRP A 32 -10.56 -2.03 -0.90
CA TRP A 32 -11.84 -2.12 -1.59
C TRP A 32 -12.29 -3.56 -1.65
N SER A 33 -13.56 -3.83 -1.37
CA SER A 33 -14.11 -5.17 -1.49
C SER A 33 -14.01 -5.68 -2.92
N LYS A 34 -13.69 -6.97 -3.06
CA LYS A 34 -13.69 -7.65 -4.36
C LYS A 34 -15.11 -7.91 -4.80
N CYS A 35 -15.34 -7.93 -6.10
CA CYS A 35 -16.63 -8.32 -6.64
C CYS A 35 -16.80 -9.84 -6.57
N PRO A 36 -18.00 -10.34 -6.19
CA PRO A 36 -18.27 -11.78 -6.20
C PRO A 36 -18.36 -12.32 -7.62
N ASP A 37 -18.37 -13.64 -7.74
CA ASP A 37 -18.51 -14.33 -9.04
C ASP A 37 -19.77 -13.86 -9.76
N GLY A 38 -19.65 -13.66 -11.06
CA GLY A 38 -20.74 -13.17 -11.91
C GLY A 38 -20.87 -11.64 -11.96
N PHE A 39 -20.21 -10.90 -11.08
CA PHE A 39 -20.14 -9.45 -11.12
C PHE A 39 -18.87 -8.99 -11.81
N LYS A 40 -18.93 -7.85 -12.49
CA LYS A 40 -17.73 -7.22 -13.07
C LYS A 40 -17.27 -6.05 -12.20
N SER A 41 -15.99 -6.01 -11.91
CA SER A 41 -15.40 -4.87 -11.20
C SER A 41 -15.36 -3.64 -12.12
N ASN A 42 -15.87 -2.54 -11.61
CA ASN A 42 -15.90 -1.25 -12.32
C ASN A 42 -15.56 -0.13 -11.33
N GLY A 43 -14.28 0.08 -11.07
CA GLY A 43 -13.83 1.09 -10.11
C GLY A 43 -14.38 0.85 -8.72
N ALA A 44 -15.16 1.80 -8.20
CA ALA A 44 -15.80 1.74 -6.90
C ALA A 44 -17.05 0.83 -6.86
N TYR A 45 -17.42 0.23 -7.98
CA TYR A 45 -18.65 -0.53 -8.15
C TYR A 45 -18.39 -1.95 -8.63
N CYS A 46 -19.33 -2.83 -8.30
CA CYS A 46 -19.45 -4.15 -8.92
C CYS A 46 -20.69 -4.11 -9.82
N GLN A 47 -20.48 -4.31 -11.11
CA GLN A 47 -21.59 -4.36 -12.07
C GLN A 47 -22.31 -5.70 -11.94
N LYS A 48 -23.63 -5.65 -11.74
CA LYS A 48 -24.48 -6.83 -11.66
C LYS A 48 -24.49 -7.61 -12.98
N PRO A 49 -24.70 -8.94 -12.95
CA PRO A 49 -25.04 -9.69 -14.15
C PRO A 49 -26.34 -9.17 -14.75
N ALA A 50 -26.58 -9.51 -16.01
CA ALA A 50 -27.79 -9.10 -16.70
C ALA A 50 -29.06 -9.45 -15.92
N SER A 51 -30.02 -8.56 -15.88
CA SER A 51 -31.35 -8.81 -15.30
C SER A 51 -32.06 -9.94 -16.09
N VAL A 52 -32.89 -10.68 -15.39
CA VAL A 52 -33.70 -11.76 -16.00
C VAL A 52 -35.19 -11.36 -16.04
N GLY A 53 -35.86 -11.71 -17.12
CA GLY A 53 -37.31 -11.50 -17.23
C GLY A 53 -38.07 -12.51 -16.39
N ARG A 54 -39.23 -12.12 -15.86
CA ARG A 54 -40.12 -13.02 -15.11
C ARG A 54 -41.46 -13.30 -15.82
N GLY A 55 -41.51 -13.04 -17.11
CA GLY A 55 -42.61 -13.37 -17.96
C GLY A 55 -43.73 -12.34 -17.95
N TRP A 56 -44.85 -12.70 -18.57
CA TRP A 56 -46.06 -11.90 -18.68
C TRP A 56 -46.88 -11.98 -17.39
N GLY A 57 -47.50 -10.87 -17.02
CA GLY A 57 -48.46 -10.84 -15.92
C GLY A 57 -49.76 -11.56 -16.27
N SER A 58 -50.43 -12.08 -15.23
CA SER A 58 -51.72 -12.73 -15.34
C SER A 58 -52.74 -12.06 -14.43
N GLN A 59 -53.96 -12.02 -14.84
CA GLN A 59 -55.07 -11.57 -13.99
C GLN A 59 -55.39 -12.55 -12.86
N LYS A 60 -55.00 -13.81 -13.02
CA LYS A 60 -55.22 -14.87 -12.03
C LYS A 60 -53.99 -15.04 -11.13
N MET A 61 -54.24 -15.21 -9.83
CA MET A 61 -53.25 -15.57 -8.87
C MET A 61 -52.66 -16.94 -9.19
N CYS A 62 -51.35 -17.10 -9.10
CA CYS A 62 -50.66 -18.35 -9.29
C CYS A 62 -49.79 -18.67 -8.07
N LYS A 63 -49.43 -19.96 -7.95
CA LYS A 63 -48.49 -20.41 -6.90
C LYS A 63 -47.11 -19.80 -7.13
N ASN A 64 -46.50 -19.29 -6.09
CA ASN A 64 -45.21 -18.57 -6.16
C ASN A 64 -45.25 -17.32 -7.06
N CYS A 65 -46.37 -16.63 -7.06
CA CYS A 65 -46.53 -15.35 -7.73
C CYS A 65 -46.68 -14.22 -6.74
N GLU A 66 -46.38 -13.04 -7.19
CA GLU A 66 -46.62 -11.79 -6.47
C GLU A 66 -47.38 -10.78 -7.33
N LYS A 67 -48.15 -9.96 -6.70
CA LYS A 67 -48.93 -8.94 -7.37
C LYS A 67 -48.13 -7.67 -7.58
N TYR A 68 -48.11 -7.19 -8.82
CA TYR A 68 -47.58 -5.88 -9.15
C TYR A 68 -48.62 -5.14 -10.01
N GLY A 69 -49.08 -4.02 -9.51
CA GLY A 69 -50.18 -3.32 -10.14
C GLY A 69 -51.46 -4.17 -10.12
N LEU A 70 -52.03 -4.41 -11.28
CA LEU A 70 -53.28 -5.19 -11.45
C LEU A 70 -53.01 -6.66 -11.84
N LEU A 71 -51.78 -7.04 -12.05
CA LEU A 71 -51.40 -8.35 -12.56
C LEU A 71 -50.52 -9.15 -11.58
N TRP A 72 -50.55 -10.46 -11.74
CA TRP A 72 -49.72 -11.40 -10.99
C TRP A 72 -48.54 -11.85 -11.85
N TYR A 73 -47.37 -11.83 -11.28
CA TYR A 73 -46.12 -12.25 -11.92
C TYR A 73 -45.42 -13.32 -11.10
N ARG A 74 -44.64 -14.17 -11.73
CA ARG A 74 -43.77 -15.10 -11.01
C ARG A 74 -42.82 -14.32 -10.12
N LYS A 75 -42.58 -14.83 -8.90
CA LYS A 75 -41.57 -14.27 -8.02
C LYS A 75 -40.19 -14.41 -8.65
N CYS A 76 -39.33 -13.46 -8.37
CA CYS A 76 -37.94 -13.56 -8.81
C CYS A 76 -37.22 -14.79 -8.20
N PRO A 77 -36.24 -15.36 -8.89
CA PRO A 77 -35.41 -16.43 -8.34
C PRO A 77 -34.73 -16.02 -7.04
N GLU A 78 -34.30 -16.99 -6.26
CA GLU A 78 -33.50 -16.73 -5.06
C GLU A 78 -32.25 -15.94 -5.40
N GLY A 79 -31.94 -14.92 -4.60
CA GLY A 79 -30.83 -14.00 -4.84
C GLY A 79 -31.13 -12.89 -5.85
N TYR A 80 -32.39 -12.77 -6.25
CA TYR A 80 -32.89 -11.70 -7.13
C TYR A 80 -34.08 -10.99 -6.49
N HIS A 81 -34.26 -9.75 -6.86
CA HIS A 81 -35.44 -8.94 -6.48
C HIS A 81 -36.10 -8.35 -7.71
N SER A 82 -37.38 -8.01 -7.58
CA SER A 82 -38.11 -7.41 -8.67
C SER A 82 -37.70 -5.96 -8.91
N GLU A 83 -37.49 -5.66 -10.16
CA GLU A 83 -37.34 -4.29 -10.65
C GLU A 83 -38.50 -3.99 -11.60
N GLY A 84 -39.45 -3.24 -11.10
CA GLY A 84 -40.72 -3.01 -11.83
C GLY A 84 -41.55 -4.29 -11.99
N CYS A 85 -42.35 -4.35 -13.07
CA CYS A 85 -43.23 -5.49 -13.33
C CYS A 85 -42.49 -6.79 -13.65
N CYS A 86 -41.48 -6.70 -14.50
CA CYS A 86 -41.20 -7.77 -15.45
C CYS A 86 -39.74 -8.21 -15.44
N LEU A 87 -38.89 -7.55 -14.67
CA LEU A 87 -37.49 -7.84 -14.56
C LEU A 87 -37.09 -8.20 -13.12
N CYS A 88 -36.11 -9.08 -13.01
CA CYS A 88 -35.47 -9.41 -11.76
C CYS A 88 -33.99 -9.04 -11.83
N GLN A 89 -33.52 -8.27 -10.86
CA GLN A 89 -32.13 -7.91 -10.73
C GLN A 89 -31.46 -8.71 -9.61
N LYS A 90 -30.17 -8.99 -9.78
CA LYS A 90 -29.36 -9.65 -8.78
C LYS A 90 -29.26 -8.78 -7.52
N ASP A 91 -29.40 -9.40 -6.36
CA ASP A 91 -29.16 -8.75 -5.08
C ASP A 91 -27.70 -8.40 -4.91
N CYS A 92 -27.41 -7.29 -4.24
CA CYS A 92 -26.06 -6.97 -3.84
C CYS A 92 -25.64 -7.82 -2.63
N PRO A 93 -24.35 -8.23 -2.53
CA PRO A 93 -23.83 -8.88 -1.34
C PRO A 93 -24.03 -8.02 -0.09
N ASN A 94 -24.07 -8.67 1.08
CA ASN A 94 -24.10 -7.97 2.36
C ASN A 94 -22.91 -7.00 2.47
N GLY A 95 -23.17 -5.79 2.94
CA GLY A 95 -22.18 -4.75 3.08
C GLY A 95 -22.01 -3.87 1.85
N MET A 96 -22.52 -4.26 0.69
CA MET A 96 -22.53 -3.44 -0.51
C MET A 96 -23.89 -2.73 -0.67
N GLY A 97 -23.83 -1.46 -1.07
CA GLY A 97 -25.04 -0.70 -1.39
C GLY A 97 -25.59 -1.05 -2.77
N ASP A 98 -26.90 -1.14 -2.89
CA ASP A 98 -27.56 -1.37 -4.18
C ASP A 98 -27.91 -0.01 -4.82
N VAL A 99 -27.37 0.23 -6.00
CA VAL A 99 -27.59 1.47 -6.79
C VAL A 99 -28.16 1.15 -8.17
N GLY A 100 -29.01 0.15 -8.25
CA GLY A 100 -29.66 -0.29 -9.48
C GLY A 100 -28.91 -1.40 -10.19
N GLN A 101 -28.22 -1.10 -11.27
CA GLN A 101 -27.44 -2.09 -12.03
C GLN A 101 -26.06 -2.38 -11.43
N MET A 102 -25.68 -1.66 -10.40
CA MET A 102 -24.40 -1.79 -9.74
C MET A 102 -24.56 -1.91 -8.23
N CYS A 103 -23.54 -2.48 -7.60
CA CYS A 103 -23.38 -2.50 -6.15
C CYS A 103 -22.16 -1.65 -5.79
N THR A 104 -22.27 -0.82 -4.76
CA THR A 104 -21.13 -0.06 -4.25
C THR A 104 -20.22 -0.96 -3.45
N LYS A 105 -18.91 -0.92 -3.72
CA LYS A 105 -17.93 -1.66 -2.94
C LYS A 105 -17.80 -1.11 -1.53
N GLU A 106 -17.59 -1.98 -0.55
CA GLU A 106 -17.11 -1.56 0.76
C GLU A 106 -15.68 -1.07 0.67
N THR A 107 -15.38 -0.01 1.40
CA THR A 107 -14.02 0.53 1.50
C THR A 107 -13.65 0.80 2.93
N TYR A 108 -12.37 0.65 3.24
CA TYR A 108 -11.80 1.16 4.47
C TYR A 108 -10.39 1.69 4.22
N GLN A 109 -10.01 2.69 4.98
CA GLN A 109 -8.67 3.24 4.90
C GLN A 109 -7.70 2.37 5.69
N ARG A 110 -6.54 2.06 5.10
CA ARG A 110 -5.47 1.36 5.80
C ARG A 110 -4.45 2.36 6.31
N PRO A 111 -4.24 2.37 7.63
CA PRO A 111 -3.39 3.36 8.27
C PRO A 111 -1.91 3.00 8.21
N ASN A 112 -1.08 3.99 8.59
CA ASN A 112 0.35 3.81 8.86
C ASN A 112 1.16 3.26 7.69
N PRO A 113 1.24 4.00 6.57
CA PRO A 113 2.14 3.64 5.50
C PRO A 113 3.59 3.61 6.02
N ARG A 114 4.38 2.69 5.49
CA ARG A 114 5.80 2.55 5.82
C ARG A 114 6.65 2.71 4.57
N PRO A 115 7.87 3.21 4.71
CA PRO A 115 8.78 3.28 3.57
C PRO A 115 9.15 1.89 3.08
N MET A 116 9.48 1.79 1.79
CA MET A 116 10.03 0.57 1.22
C MET A 116 11.39 0.26 1.83
N ILE A 117 11.76 -1.00 1.80
CA ILE A 117 13.02 -1.54 2.31
C ILE A 117 13.84 -2.18 1.20
N CYS A 118 15.09 -2.47 1.50
CA CYS A 118 15.95 -3.19 0.60
C CYS A 118 15.60 -4.69 0.53
N PRO A 119 15.78 -5.32 -0.64
CA PRO A 119 15.56 -6.75 -0.79
C PRO A 119 16.63 -7.56 -0.04
N GLY A 120 16.21 -8.72 0.50
CA GLY A 120 17.11 -9.65 1.18
C GLY A 120 17.75 -9.07 2.42
N ASP A 121 19.04 -9.29 2.54
CA ASP A 121 19.89 -8.87 3.65
C ASP A 121 20.74 -7.62 3.35
N LYS A 122 20.41 -6.91 2.26
CA LYS A 122 21.14 -5.69 1.89
C LYS A 122 20.94 -4.57 2.90
N GLU A 123 22.01 -3.82 3.11
CA GLU A 123 22.00 -2.64 3.96
C GLU A 123 21.35 -1.46 3.24
N GLN A 124 20.48 -0.74 3.94
CA GLN A 124 19.81 0.43 3.41
C GLN A 124 20.47 1.72 3.88
N GLU A 125 20.83 2.56 2.92
CA GLU A 125 21.27 3.91 3.19
C GLU A 125 20.48 4.88 2.29
N GLY A 126 19.55 5.62 2.92
CA GLY A 126 18.59 6.44 2.20
C GLY A 126 17.67 5.60 1.31
N PHE A 127 17.68 5.86 0.01
CA PHE A 127 16.90 5.12 -0.99
C PHE A 127 17.71 4.05 -1.73
N MET A 128 18.95 3.85 -1.34
CA MET A 128 19.87 2.91 -1.98
C MET A 128 20.08 1.67 -1.12
N CYS A 129 20.33 0.57 -1.80
CA CYS A 129 20.59 -0.73 -1.18
C CYS A 129 22.01 -1.17 -1.55
N TYR A 130 22.77 -1.56 -0.57
CA TYR A 130 24.16 -2.01 -0.73
C TYR A 130 24.32 -3.42 -0.19
N GLU A 131 25.27 -4.17 -0.76
CA GLU A 131 25.69 -5.44 -0.19
C GLU A 131 26.26 -5.21 1.20
N PRO A 132 25.93 -6.07 2.19
CA PRO A 132 26.47 -5.93 3.52
C PRO A 132 27.98 -6.05 3.52
N CYS A 133 28.64 -5.26 4.34
CA CYS A 133 30.07 -5.34 4.52
C CYS A 133 30.47 -6.63 5.27
N GLY A 134 31.69 -7.07 5.08
CA GLY A 134 32.25 -8.24 5.79
C GLY A 134 32.42 -8.01 7.29
N PRO A 135 32.74 -9.08 8.05
CA PRO A 135 32.99 -8.97 9.48
C PRO A 135 34.07 -7.93 9.79
N GLY A 136 33.81 -7.09 10.80
CA GLY A 136 34.75 -6.04 11.20
C GLY A 136 34.83 -4.86 10.24
N GLN A 137 33.89 -4.73 9.33
CA GLN A 137 33.79 -3.60 8.41
C GLN A 137 32.47 -2.85 8.60
N THR A 138 32.47 -1.55 8.34
CA THR A 138 31.31 -0.68 8.36
C THR A 138 31.08 -0.08 6.99
N GLY A 139 29.85 -0.11 6.51
CA GLY A 139 29.47 0.47 5.22
C GLY A 139 29.19 1.97 5.31
N THR A 140 29.66 2.70 4.31
CA THR A 140 29.24 4.07 4.06
C THR A 140 29.11 4.26 2.56
N HIS A 141 27.91 4.53 2.09
CA HIS A 141 27.58 4.55 0.66
C HIS A 141 27.96 3.22 -0.01
N ASN A 142 28.75 3.25 -1.06
CA ASN A 142 29.19 2.06 -1.79
C ASN A 142 30.57 1.52 -1.36
N VAL A 143 31.07 1.94 -0.22
CA VAL A 143 32.39 1.55 0.28
C VAL A 143 32.30 0.94 1.67
N CYS A 144 33.00 -0.16 1.87
CA CYS A 144 33.17 -0.81 3.17
C CYS A 144 34.47 -0.39 3.79
N TRP A 145 34.44 0.11 5.02
CA TRP A 145 35.62 0.56 5.78
C TRP A 145 35.90 -0.40 6.92
N GLY A 146 37.15 -0.63 7.17
CA GLY A 146 37.56 -1.39 8.36
C GLY A 146 37.14 -0.69 9.65
N SER A 147 36.63 -1.46 10.61
CA SER A 147 36.23 -0.92 11.91
C SER A 147 37.46 -0.50 12.70
N CYS A 148 37.32 0.55 13.50
CA CYS A 148 38.43 1.01 14.36
C CYS A 148 38.62 0.08 15.57
N PRO A 149 39.84 -0.01 16.10
CA PRO A 149 40.13 -0.76 17.31
C PRO A 149 39.29 -0.31 18.51
N ALA A 150 39.11 -1.21 19.48
CA ALA A 150 38.33 -0.91 20.69
C ALA A 150 38.82 0.37 21.39
N GLY A 151 37.92 1.26 21.74
CA GLY A 151 38.20 2.52 22.40
C GLY A 151 38.59 3.68 21.47
N GLN A 152 38.62 3.44 20.17
CA GLN A 152 38.77 4.51 19.18
C GLN A 152 37.44 4.78 18.49
N GLU A 153 37.16 6.06 18.26
CA GLU A 153 35.95 6.47 17.51
C GLU A 153 36.27 6.53 16.02
N GLN A 154 35.39 6.00 15.21
CA GLN A 154 35.50 6.09 13.75
C GLN A 154 34.93 7.42 13.25
N CYS A 155 35.73 8.15 12.50
CA CYS A 155 35.31 9.39 11.85
C CYS A 155 35.58 9.29 10.34
N GLY A 156 34.55 8.89 9.58
CA GLY A 156 34.70 8.59 8.16
C GLY A 156 35.63 7.40 7.95
N VAL A 157 36.75 7.64 7.29
CA VAL A 157 37.82 6.65 7.01
C VAL A 157 38.89 6.59 8.11
N LEU A 158 38.82 7.46 9.10
CA LEU A 158 39.85 7.62 10.13
C LEU A 158 39.41 7.01 11.45
N CYS A 159 40.37 6.40 12.13
CA CYS A 159 40.24 6.00 13.53
C CYS A 159 40.90 7.07 14.40
N LEU A 160 40.12 7.72 15.23
CA LEU A 160 40.61 8.76 16.11
C LEU A 160 41.35 8.16 17.31
N LYS A 161 42.24 8.92 17.91
CA LYS A 161 42.94 8.50 19.14
C LYS A 161 41.93 8.34 20.28
N LYS A 162 42.26 7.50 21.26
CA LYS A 162 41.44 7.33 22.44
C LYS A 162 41.12 8.68 23.09
N GLY A 163 39.83 8.94 23.30
CA GLY A 163 39.34 10.17 23.92
C GLY A 163 39.06 11.33 22.96
N GLU A 164 39.39 11.17 21.68
CA GLU A 164 38.99 12.12 20.64
C GLU A 164 37.62 11.75 20.08
N THR A 165 36.77 12.75 19.84
CA THR A 165 35.47 12.54 19.23
C THR A 165 35.42 13.07 17.80
N CYS A 166 34.62 12.48 16.96
CA CYS A 166 34.46 12.90 15.57
C CYS A 166 34.04 14.37 15.47
N THR A 167 33.13 14.82 16.37
CA THR A 167 32.71 16.20 16.43
C THR A 167 33.88 17.18 16.73
N ALA A 168 34.72 16.85 17.71
CA ALA A 168 35.88 17.67 18.06
C ALA A 168 36.91 17.68 16.94
N TYR A 169 37.15 16.54 16.29
CA TYR A 169 38.04 16.43 15.16
C TYR A 169 37.60 17.27 13.97
N LEU A 170 36.32 17.19 13.58
CA LEU A 170 35.78 17.99 12.49
C LEU A 170 35.79 19.50 12.81
N ALA A 171 35.56 19.86 14.07
CA ALA A 171 35.67 21.26 14.51
C ALA A 171 37.12 21.78 14.45
N SER A 172 38.11 20.94 14.73
CA SER A 172 39.54 21.32 14.60
C SER A 172 39.96 21.52 13.14
N ILE A 173 39.52 20.65 12.22
CA ILE A 173 39.79 20.79 10.78
C ILE A 173 39.18 22.10 10.26
N GLY A 174 37.97 22.43 10.67
CA GLY A 174 37.28 23.67 10.27
C GLY A 174 38.02 24.93 10.75
N LYS A 175 38.64 24.89 11.95
CA LYS A 175 39.47 25.98 12.47
C LYS A 175 40.78 26.10 11.71
N ASP A 176 41.42 25.00 11.40
CA ASP A 176 42.69 24.96 10.68
C ASP A 176 42.54 25.46 9.24
N THR A 177 41.48 25.12 8.58
CA THR A 177 41.13 25.64 7.24
C THR A 177 40.85 27.15 7.26
N LEU A 178 40.18 27.65 8.29
CA LEU A 178 39.91 29.06 8.47
C LEU A 178 41.19 29.86 8.77
N THR A 179 42.04 29.33 9.64
CA THR A 179 43.36 29.93 9.95
C THR A 179 44.29 29.97 8.74
N SER A 180 44.30 28.92 7.94
CA SER A 180 45.08 28.86 6.70
C SER A 180 44.59 29.85 5.65
N ALA A 181 43.26 30.00 5.53
CA ALA A 181 42.65 30.94 4.59
C ALA A 181 42.90 32.42 5.01
N LEU A 182 42.86 32.70 6.31
CA LEU A 182 43.18 34.01 6.84
C LEU A 182 44.65 34.37 6.67
N ALA A 183 45.57 33.43 6.90
CA ALA A 183 47.00 33.61 6.71
C ALA A 183 47.40 33.89 5.25
N GLN A 184 46.65 33.33 4.29
CA GLN A 184 46.85 33.60 2.86
C GLN A 184 46.33 35.01 2.46
N HIS A 185 45.37 35.55 3.19
CA HIS A 185 44.78 36.86 2.90
C HIS A 185 45.65 38.02 3.46
N GLU A 186 46.47 37.74 4.49
CA GLU A 186 47.41 38.74 5.06
C GLU A 186 48.70 38.90 4.24
N GLN A 187 48.95 38.01 3.25
CA GLN A 187 50.12 38.08 2.38
C GLN A 187 49.84 38.72 1.00
N GLN A 188 48.69 39.28 0.79
CA GLN A 188 48.31 40.08 -0.38
C GLN A 188 48.11 41.55 0.03
#